data_eb98a95722dd2b311769d5e025ad0025
#
_entry.id   eb98a95722dd2b311769d5e025ad0025
#
_cell.length_a   1.000
_cell.length_b   1.000
_cell.length_c   1.000
_cell.angle_alpha   90.00
_cell.angle_beta   90.00
_cell.angle_gamma   90.00
#
_symmetry.space_group_name_H-M   'P 1'
#
loop_
_entity.id
_entity.type
_entity.pdbx_description
1 polymer ?
#
loop_
_entity_poly.entity_id
_entity_poly.type
_entity_poly.pdbx_seq_one_letter_code
_entity_poly.pdbx_strand_id
1 'polypeptide(L)'
;MQFGINAPFRGPLATPEAIKKIAQSAEKLGYGYIIVSDHIVVPRKIDSPYPYSESGAFTWLDSGGSGSMEQFTLLTWLAALTSRIRLLSSVAVIPHRNPLVLAKSIATMDV
;
A
#
# COMPACT_ATOMS: atom_id res chain seq x y z
N MET A 1 -4.15 -20.38 -11.63
CA MET A 1 -3.73 -18.96 -11.73
C MET A 1 -4.28 -18.25 -10.52
N GLN A 2 -3.51 -17.35 -9.87
CA GLN A 2 -3.96 -16.57 -8.72
C GLN A 2 -4.00 -15.09 -9.12
N PHE A 3 -5.01 -14.38 -8.66
CA PHE A 3 -5.15 -12.95 -8.90
C PHE A 3 -4.88 -12.19 -7.59
N GLY A 4 -4.29 -11.01 -7.72
CA GLY A 4 -4.11 -10.07 -6.61
C GLY A 4 -4.80 -8.74 -6.89
N ILE A 5 -4.99 -7.95 -5.85
CA ILE A 5 -5.48 -6.57 -5.95
C ILE A 5 -4.52 -5.60 -5.26
N ASN A 6 -4.47 -4.38 -5.74
CA ASN A 6 -3.79 -3.31 -5.01
C ASN A 6 -4.68 -2.78 -3.89
N ALA A 7 -4.16 -2.68 -2.67
CA ALA A 7 -4.82 -1.94 -1.62
C ALA A 7 -4.87 -0.45 -1.98
N PRO A 8 -5.95 0.26 -1.66
CA PRO A 8 -6.02 1.70 -1.87
C PRO A 8 -5.22 2.44 -0.80
N PHE A 9 -3.90 2.47 -0.94
CA PHE A 9 -2.99 3.10 0.02
C PHE A 9 -2.91 4.63 -0.13
N ARG A 10 -3.61 5.21 -1.13
CA ARG A 10 -3.71 6.64 -1.42
C ARG A 10 -5.03 6.99 -2.11
N GLY A 11 -5.32 8.28 -2.18
CA GLY A 11 -6.54 8.80 -2.84
C GLY A 11 -7.82 8.61 -2.02
N PRO A 12 -8.99 8.85 -2.61
CA PRO A 12 -10.26 8.91 -1.88
C PRO A 12 -10.68 7.61 -1.16
N LEU A 13 -10.17 6.47 -1.61
CA LEU A 13 -10.45 5.16 -0.99
C LEU A 13 -9.45 4.78 0.11
N ALA A 14 -8.44 5.61 0.37
CA ALA A 14 -7.48 5.37 1.44
C ALA A 14 -8.07 5.75 2.81
N THR A 15 -9.22 5.21 3.14
CA THR A 15 -9.89 5.35 4.44
C THR A 15 -9.97 4.00 5.16
N PRO A 16 -9.98 3.98 6.50
CA PRO A 16 -10.07 2.76 7.27
C PRO A 16 -11.23 1.87 6.86
N GLU A 17 -12.41 2.45 6.64
CA GLU A 17 -13.64 1.73 6.30
C GLU A 17 -13.54 1.10 4.90
N ALA A 18 -13.05 1.86 3.92
CA ALA A 18 -12.90 1.38 2.54
C ALA A 18 -11.84 0.29 2.45
N ILE A 19 -10.68 0.48 3.08
CA ILE A 19 -9.58 -0.51 3.11
C ILE A 19 -10.04 -1.81 3.75
N LYS A 20 -10.69 -1.75 4.92
CA LYS A 20 -11.25 -2.92 5.59
C LYS A 20 -12.22 -3.66 4.68
N LYS A 21 -13.19 -2.94 4.10
CA LYS A 21 -14.20 -3.53 3.21
C LYS A 21 -13.56 -4.18 1.98
N ILE A 22 -12.59 -3.52 1.35
CA ILE A 22 -11.90 -4.03 0.16
C ILE A 22 -11.11 -5.30 0.52
N ALA A 23 -10.32 -5.27 1.59
CA ALA A 23 -9.51 -6.41 2.01
C ALA A 23 -10.37 -7.66 2.32
N GLN A 24 -11.41 -7.49 3.12
CA GLN A 24 -12.31 -8.59 3.47
C GLN A 24 -13.12 -9.10 2.27
N SER A 25 -13.52 -8.20 1.36
CA SER A 25 -14.21 -8.60 0.13
C SER A 25 -13.28 -9.35 -0.83
N ALA A 26 -12.04 -8.90 -0.97
CA ALA A 26 -11.04 -9.58 -1.78
C ALA A 26 -10.77 -11.01 -1.29
N GLU A 27 -10.61 -11.17 0.02
CA GLU A 27 -10.44 -12.49 0.63
C GLU A 27 -11.65 -13.39 0.40
N LYS A 28 -12.87 -12.85 0.60
CA LYS A 28 -14.13 -13.58 0.37
C LYS A 28 -14.31 -14.00 -1.09
N LEU A 29 -13.89 -13.16 -2.03
CA LEU A 29 -13.95 -13.42 -3.48
C LEU A 29 -12.84 -14.35 -3.98
N GLY A 30 -11.92 -14.77 -3.11
CA GLY A 30 -10.87 -15.73 -3.45
C GLY A 30 -9.64 -15.12 -4.13
N TYR A 31 -9.39 -13.82 -3.98
CA TYR A 31 -8.12 -13.23 -4.38
C TYR A 31 -6.98 -13.84 -3.56
N GLY A 32 -5.85 -14.10 -4.22
CA GLY A 32 -4.67 -14.71 -3.60
C GLY A 32 -3.80 -13.70 -2.86
N TYR A 33 -3.80 -12.43 -3.30
CA TYR A 33 -2.88 -11.41 -2.78
C TYR A 33 -3.54 -10.05 -2.66
N ILE A 34 -3.14 -9.31 -1.60
CA ILE A 34 -3.27 -7.85 -1.50
C ILE A 34 -1.88 -7.25 -1.62
N ILE A 35 -1.74 -6.29 -2.52
CA ILE A 35 -0.47 -5.67 -2.88
C ILE A 35 -0.45 -4.24 -2.35
N VAL A 36 0.66 -3.83 -1.72
CA VAL A 36 0.88 -2.46 -1.26
C VAL A 36 2.20 -1.94 -1.81
N SER A 37 2.17 -0.75 -2.40
CA SER A 37 3.37 -0.05 -2.88
C SER A 37 4.00 0.80 -1.77
N ASP A 38 5.29 1.14 -1.94
CA ASP A 38 6.07 1.85 -0.93
C ASP A 38 6.37 3.29 -1.36
N HIS A 39 5.73 4.25 -0.68
CA HIS A 39 5.93 5.68 -0.89
C HIS A 39 6.00 6.38 0.46
N ILE A 40 7.22 6.49 1.01
CA ILE A 40 7.43 7.13 2.33
C ILE A 40 7.26 8.65 2.25
N VAL A 41 7.71 9.25 1.14
CA VAL A 41 7.61 10.70 0.92
C VAL A 41 6.87 10.97 -0.38
N VAL A 42 5.84 11.79 -0.31
CA VAL A 42 5.15 12.33 -1.47
C VAL A 42 5.38 13.83 -1.50
N PRO A 43 6.23 14.34 -2.41
CA PRO A 43 6.53 15.77 -2.47
C PRO A 43 5.30 16.56 -2.95
N ARG A 44 5.10 17.74 -2.36
CA ARG A 44 3.98 18.63 -2.77
C ARG A 44 4.20 19.28 -4.13
N LYS A 45 5.45 19.41 -4.55
CA LYS A 45 5.83 20.01 -5.82
C LYS A 45 6.95 19.17 -6.43
N ILE A 46 6.79 18.86 -7.71
CA ILE A 46 7.79 18.19 -8.53
C ILE A 46 7.97 19.04 -9.78
N ASP A 47 9.20 19.50 -10.02
CA ASP A 47 9.51 20.32 -11.18
C ASP A 47 9.89 19.49 -12.43
N SER A 48 10.27 18.23 -12.24
CA SER A 48 10.54 17.30 -13.34
C SER A 48 9.26 16.66 -13.88
N PRO A 49 9.17 16.38 -15.18
CA PRO A 49 8.04 15.65 -15.74
C PRO A 49 7.83 14.30 -15.07
N TYR A 50 6.61 13.98 -14.68
CA TYR A 50 6.26 12.70 -14.09
C TYR A 50 6.06 11.65 -15.19
N PRO A 51 6.88 10.58 -15.24
CA PRO A 51 6.93 9.67 -16.40
C PRO A 51 5.69 8.78 -16.55
N TYR A 52 4.82 8.71 -15.55
CA TYR A 52 3.62 7.85 -15.55
C TYR A 52 2.31 8.63 -15.77
N SER A 53 2.39 9.88 -16.27
CA SER A 53 1.24 10.66 -16.72
C SER A 53 1.47 11.20 -18.11
N GLU A 54 0.45 11.21 -18.95
CA GLU A 54 0.54 11.75 -20.32
C GLU A 54 0.90 13.24 -20.35
N SER A 55 0.40 13.99 -19.36
CA SER A 55 0.69 15.42 -19.23
C SER A 55 2.05 15.75 -18.60
N GLY A 56 2.76 14.74 -18.08
CA GLY A 56 3.94 14.97 -17.25
C GLY A 56 3.62 15.55 -15.86
N ALA A 57 2.36 15.80 -15.54
CA ALA A 57 1.97 16.35 -14.25
C ALA A 57 1.89 15.28 -13.17
N PHE A 58 2.36 15.63 -11.95
CA PHE A 58 2.21 14.79 -10.78
C PHE A 58 0.90 15.14 -10.05
N THR A 59 -0.13 14.31 -10.25
CA THR A 59 -1.50 14.60 -9.80
C THR A 59 -1.92 13.83 -8.54
N TRP A 60 -0.99 13.21 -7.84
CA TRP A 60 -1.33 12.35 -6.69
C TRP A 60 -1.99 13.10 -5.53
N LEU A 61 -1.67 14.38 -5.37
CA LEU A 61 -2.24 15.22 -4.31
C LEU A 61 -3.55 15.88 -4.73
N ASP A 62 -3.81 15.99 -6.04
CA ASP A 62 -5.00 16.68 -6.59
C ASP A 62 -6.29 15.89 -6.34
N SER A 63 -6.19 14.60 -6.08
CA SER A 63 -7.32 13.71 -5.79
C SER A 63 -7.84 13.78 -4.35
N GLY A 64 -7.46 14.79 -3.57
CA GLY A 64 -7.97 15.04 -2.22
C GLY A 64 -7.43 14.09 -1.14
N GLY A 65 -6.36 13.37 -1.43
CA GLY A 65 -5.73 12.44 -0.49
C GLY A 65 -4.67 13.10 0.40
N SER A 66 -4.50 12.60 1.60
CA SER A 66 -3.50 13.03 2.59
C SER A 66 -2.08 12.46 2.34
N GLY A 67 -1.74 12.15 1.10
CA GLY A 67 -0.50 11.46 0.75
C GLY A 67 -0.68 9.94 0.62
N SER A 68 0.37 9.17 0.89
CA SER A 68 0.31 7.70 0.91
C SER A 68 0.44 7.15 2.32
N MET A 69 -0.21 6.03 2.58
CA MET A 69 0.00 5.29 3.82
C MET A 69 1.36 4.60 3.80
N GLU A 70 1.99 4.48 4.96
CA GLU A 70 3.24 3.76 5.10
C GLU A 70 3.00 2.25 4.87
N GLN A 71 3.83 1.63 4.05
CA GLN A 71 3.61 0.29 3.51
C GLN A 71 3.49 -0.79 4.59
N PHE A 72 4.46 -0.90 5.51
CA PHE A 72 4.46 -1.99 6.50
C PHE A 72 3.43 -1.78 7.60
N THR A 73 3.11 -0.55 7.94
CA THR A 73 2.00 -0.23 8.84
C THR A 73 0.68 -0.67 8.24
N LEU A 74 0.45 -0.38 6.95
CA LEU A 74 -0.75 -0.82 6.25
C LEU A 74 -0.80 -2.35 6.10
N LEU A 75 0.31 -3.00 5.75
CA LEU A 75 0.38 -4.46 5.67
C LEU A 75 0.06 -5.13 7.02
N THR A 76 0.61 -4.60 8.12
CA THR A 76 0.31 -5.10 9.49
C THR A 76 -1.17 -4.98 9.81
N TRP A 77 -1.77 -3.85 9.46
CA TRP A 77 -3.22 -3.67 9.67
C TRP A 77 -4.05 -4.61 8.81
N LEU A 78 -3.69 -4.80 7.54
CA LEU A 78 -4.34 -5.77 6.64
C LEU A 78 -4.21 -7.20 7.16
N ALA A 79 -3.06 -7.57 7.75
CA ALA A 79 -2.86 -8.87 8.39
C ALA A 79 -3.88 -9.12 9.53
N ALA A 80 -4.14 -8.10 10.36
CA ALA A 80 -5.14 -8.19 11.42
C ALA A 80 -6.60 -8.23 10.93
N LEU A 81 -6.86 -7.86 9.67
CA LEU A 81 -8.21 -7.81 9.09
C LEU A 81 -8.58 -9.04 8.25
N THR A 82 -7.60 -9.87 7.90
CA THR A 82 -7.73 -11.01 6.97
C THR A 82 -7.11 -12.26 7.58
N SER A 83 -7.38 -13.43 7.02
CA SER A 83 -6.95 -14.71 7.59
C SER A 83 -6.25 -15.65 6.60
N ARG A 84 -6.41 -15.45 5.30
CA ARG A 84 -5.93 -16.37 4.26
C ARG A 84 -5.26 -15.69 3.09
N ILE A 85 -5.72 -14.49 2.73
CA ILE A 85 -5.16 -13.73 1.61
C ILE A 85 -3.73 -13.32 1.95
N ARG A 86 -2.81 -13.51 1.03
CA ARG A 86 -1.40 -13.17 1.22
C ARG A 86 -1.18 -11.67 1.04
N LEU A 87 -0.25 -11.13 1.79
CA LEU A 87 0.16 -9.74 1.71
C LEU A 87 1.48 -9.63 0.96
N LEU A 88 1.54 -8.70 0.01
CA LEU A 88 2.70 -8.54 -0.87
C LEU A 88 3.15 -7.08 -0.90
N SER A 89 4.40 -6.85 -0.57
CA SER A 89 5.06 -5.57 -0.83
C SER A 89 5.51 -5.51 -2.30
N SER A 90 5.12 -4.47 -3.03
CA SER A 90 5.51 -4.32 -4.43
C SER A 90 5.72 -2.84 -4.81
N VAL A 91 6.92 -2.40 -4.65
CA VAL A 91 8.13 -3.00 -4.05
C VAL A 91 8.35 -2.47 -2.64
N ALA A 92 9.25 -3.07 -1.86
CA ALA A 92 9.72 -2.48 -0.61
C ALA A 92 11.07 -1.79 -0.84
N VAL A 93 11.16 -0.49 -0.56
CA VAL A 93 12.40 0.28 -0.65
C VAL A 93 13.19 0.09 0.65
N ILE A 94 13.91 -1.02 0.73
CA ILE A 94 14.61 -1.46 1.96
C ILE A 94 15.55 -0.38 2.55
N PRO A 95 16.34 0.38 1.75
CA PRO A 95 17.23 1.41 2.29
C PRO A 95 16.52 2.55 3.06
N HIS A 96 15.22 2.70 2.92
CA HIS A 96 14.46 3.71 3.67
C HIS A 96 14.23 3.33 5.14
N ARG A 97 14.58 2.11 5.57
CA ARG A 97 14.27 1.59 6.90
C ARG A 97 15.50 1.03 7.59
N ASN A 98 15.52 1.13 8.92
CA ASN A 98 16.51 0.40 9.69
C ASN A 98 16.26 -1.11 9.53
N PRO A 99 17.25 -1.92 9.11
CA PRO A 99 17.05 -3.32 8.78
C PRO A 99 16.61 -4.18 9.98
N LEU A 100 17.09 -3.87 11.19
CA LEU A 100 16.69 -4.61 12.40
C LEU A 100 15.22 -4.33 12.76
N VAL A 101 14.80 -3.07 12.65
CA VAL A 101 13.39 -2.69 12.91
C VAL A 101 12.48 -3.31 11.86
N LEU A 102 12.88 -3.27 10.60
CA LEU A 102 12.11 -3.87 9.51
C LEU A 102 11.96 -5.39 9.71
N ALA A 103 13.04 -6.10 9.98
CA ALA A 103 13.03 -7.53 10.22
C ALA A 103 12.10 -7.89 11.41
N LYS A 104 12.17 -7.11 12.50
CA LYS A 104 11.30 -7.31 13.66
C LYS A 104 9.83 -7.05 13.33
N SER A 105 9.54 -6.02 12.55
CA SER A 105 8.16 -5.71 12.12
C SER A 105 7.58 -6.83 11.26
N ILE A 106 8.34 -7.31 10.27
CA ILE A 106 7.90 -8.41 9.39
C ILE A 106 7.67 -9.68 10.21
N ALA A 107 8.61 -10.06 11.08
CA ALA A 107 8.46 -11.24 11.94
C ALA A 107 7.27 -11.12 12.90
N THR A 108 6.90 -9.91 13.31
CA THR A 108 5.71 -9.70 14.14
C THR A 108 4.41 -9.82 13.35
N MET A 109 4.43 -9.38 12.09
CA MET A 109 3.27 -9.45 11.20
C MET A 109 2.97 -10.89 10.74
N ASP A 110 3.99 -11.77 10.72
CA ASP A 110 3.90 -13.16 10.25
C ASP A 110 3.36 -14.13 11.33
N VAL A 111 3.04 -13.65 12.53
CA VAL A 111 2.45 -14.44 13.62
C VAL A 111 0.93 -14.51 13.50
#